data_f18cb669ba796041d56eb1d133cef6d5
#
_entry.id   f18cb669ba796041d56eb1d133cef6d5
#
_cell.length_a   1.000
_cell.length_b   1.000
_cell.length_c   1.000
_cell.angle_alpha   90.00
_cell.angle_beta   90.00
_cell.angle_gamma   90.00
#
_symmetry.space_group_name_H-M   'P 1'
#
loop_
_entity.id
_entity.type
_entity.pdbx_description
1 polymer ?
#
loop_
_entity_poly.entity_id
_entity_poly.type
_entity_poly.pdbx_seq_one_letter_code
_entity_poly.pdbx_strand_id
1 'polypeptide(L)'
;MSEEVKDVVVEETSGETSKKEELAPVAPPASPAVPNQPMEQLKATLQYAKILASSTMLPRQYSGNPGNCMIAIDMAERMGITPFQVAQNLDIIQGNPAWKSTAAIALINNCGRFEPLDYCFEHNEDWTEFSGYAFAKDIKSGKICKGSIVDKKMCVDMGWWDKNGSFWKKMPEQMLVYRTSVFFARKYCPEALMGLYTVDEQKDITGNYGGETKIIKMEE
;
A
#
# COMPACT_ATOMS: atom_id res chain seq x y z
N MET A 1 45.56 -49.88 -26.78
CA MET A 1 44.44 -49.77 -27.75
C MET A 1 44.06 -48.30 -27.78
N SER A 2 44.45 -47.69 -28.88
CA SER A 2 44.32 -46.25 -29.14
C SER A 2 42.93 -45.96 -29.65
N GLU A 3 42.30 -44.92 -29.10
CA GLU A 3 41.11 -44.33 -29.71
C GLU A 3 41.41 -42.89 -30.11
N GLU A 4 41.20 -42.64 -31.38
CA GLU A 4 41.54 -41.44 -32.12
C GLU A 4 40.60 -40.27 -31.72
N VAL A 5 41.20 -39.12 -31.46
CA VAL A 5 40.53 -37.84 -31.40
C VAL A 5 40.36 -37.32 -32.83
N LYS A 6 39.16 -37.15 -33.32
CA LYS A 6 38.84 -36.50 -34.60
C LYS A 6 38.76 -35.00 -34.38
N ASP A 7 39.67 -34.29 -35.01
CA ASP A 7 39.66 -32.85 -35.21
C ASP A 7 38.44 -32.41 -36.04
N VAL A 8 37.60 -31.52 -35.49
CA VAL A 8 36.57 -30.81 -36.26
C VAL A 8 37.09 -29.43 -36.61
N VAL A 9 37.32 -29.24 -37.89
CA VAL A 9 37.70 -27.95 -38.49
C VAL A 9 36.50 -27.01 -38.38
N VAL A 10 36.68 -25.86 -37.74
CA VAL A 10 35.72 -24.77 -37.73
C VAL A 10 36.06 -23.82 -38.88
N GLU A 11 35.18 -23.76 -39.88
CA GLU A 11 35.22 -22.72 -40.92
C GLU A 11 34.85 -21.36 -40.32
N GLU A 12 35.74 -20.38 -40.49
CA GLU A 12 35.48 -18.98 -40.25
C GLU A 12 34.60 -18.42 -41.40
N THR A 13 33.35 -18.08 -41.08
CA THR A 13 32.54 -17.21 -41.92
C THR A 13 32.51 -15.80 -41.33
N SER A 14 33.04 -14.91 -42.15
CA SER A 14 33.15 -13.47 -41.96
C SER A 14 31.80 -12.76 -41.80
N GLY A 15 31.77 -11.86 -40.81
CA GLY A 15 31.19 -10.53 -40.95
C GLY A 15 29.69 -10.36 -40.99
N GLU A 16 29.06 -10.18 -39.84
CA GLU A 16 27.93 -9.28 -39.76
C GLU A 16 28.08 -8.35 -38.52
N THR A 17 28.21 -7.06 -38.88
CA THR A 17 28.30 -5.94 -37.94
C THR A 17 26.95 -5.79 -37.25
N SER A 18 26.83 -6.34 -36.07
CA SER A 18 25.67 -6.09 -35.20
C SER A 18 25.74 -4.62 -34.72
N LYS A 19 24.88 -3.78 -35.30
CA LYS A 19 24.55 -2.46 -34.76
C LYS A 19 24.04 -2.65 -33.35
N LYS A 20 24.82 -2.21 -32.37
CA LYS A 20 24.30 -1.95 -31.02
C LYS A 20 23.21 -0.90 -31.15
N GLU A 21 21.97 -1.32 -31.02
CA GLU A 21 20.84 -0.43 -30.80
C GLU A 21 21.01 0.14 -29.39
N GLU A 22 21.45 1.39 -29.33
CA GLU A 22 21.55 2.17 -28.12
C GLU A 22 20.12 2.40 -27.62
N LEU A 23 19.72 1.63 -26.60
CA LEU A 23 18.45 1.81 -25.92
C LEU A 23 18.43 3.23 -25.33
N ALA A 24 17.66 4.11 -25.99
CA ALA A 24 17.37 5.43 -25.46
C ALA A 24 16.82 5.31 -24.02
N PRO A 25 17.22 6.18 -23.09
CA PRO A 25 16.73 6.13 -21.73
C PRO A 25 15.21 6.25 -21.75
N VAL A 26 14.52 5.21 -21.28
CA VAL A 26 13.08 5.24 -21.08
C VAL A 26 12.81 6.32 -20.04
N ALA A 27 12.25 7.44 -20.49
CA ALA A 27 11.79 8.48 -19.59
C ALA A 27 10.84 7.85 -18.55
N PRO A 28 10.98 8.19 -17.25
CA PRO A 28 10.03 7.73 -16.25
C PRO A 28 8.62 8.10 -16.71
N PRO A 29 7.61 7.24 -16.47
CA PRO A 29 6.24 7.56 -16.83
C PRO A 29 5.90 8.92 -16.24
N ALA A 30 5.52 9.86 -17.11
CA ALA A 30 5.14 11.21 -16.69
C ALA A 30 4.08 11.06 -15.57
N SER A 31 4.39 11.58 -14.38
CA SER A 31 3.37 11.74 -13.35
C SER A 31 2.16 12.38 -14.03
N PRO A 32 0.94 11.86 -13.82
CA PRO A 32 -0.23 12.46 -14.44
C PRO A 32 -0.23 13.93 -14.06
N ALA A 33 -0.10 14.79 -15.07
CA ALA A 33 -0.14 16.24 -14.88
C ALA A 33 -1.40 16.54 -14.07
N VAL A 34 -1.25 17.18 -12.92
CA VAL A 34 -2.40 17.68 -12.15
C VAL A 34 -3.18 18.56 -13.12
N PRO A 35 -4.41 18.22 -13.52
CA PRO A 35 -5.13 19.03 -14.45
C PRO A 35 -5.25 20.43 -13.87
N ASN A 36 -4.88 21.46 -14.64
CA ASN A 36 -5.22 22.85 -14.32
C ASN A 36 -6.75 22.92 -14.30
N GLN A 37 -7.35 22.65 -13.13
CA GLN A 37 -8.80 22.66 -12.99
C GLN A 37 -9.25 24.09 -13.18
N PRO A 38 -10.18 24.36 -14.14
CA PRO A 38 -10.77 25.68 -14.26
C PRO A 38 -11.33 26.13 -12.92
N MET A 39 -11.27 27.41 -12.62
CA MET A 39 -11.76 27.97 -11.36
C MET A 39 -13.22 27.54 -11.04
N GLU A 40 -14.02 27.27 -12.06
CA GLU A 40 -15.40 26.76 -11.90
C GLU A 40 -15.44 25.34 -11.33
N GLN A 41 -14.53 24.46 -11.77
CA GLN A 41 -14.43 23.10 -11.22
C GLN A 41 -13.98 23.14 -9.76
N LEU A 42 -13.02 24.00 -9.42
CA LEU A 42 -12.59 24.17 -8.04
C LEU A 42 -13.74 24.67 -7.14
N LYS A 43 -14.55 25.63 -7.63
CA LYS A 43 -15.73 26.12 -6.91
C LYS A 43 -16.77 25.01 -6.72
N ALA A 44 -17.03 24.21 -7.76
CA ALA A 44 -17.97 23.09 -7.68
C ALA A 44 -17.47 22.03 -6.67
N THR A 45 -16.19 21.68 -6.71
CA THR A 45 -15.58 20.75 -5.75
C THR A 45 -15.66 21.28 -4.32
N LEU A 46 -15.42 22.59 -4.10
CA LEU A 46 -15.57 23.21 -2.79
C LEU A 46 -17.02 23.18 -2.29
N GLN A 47 -18.00 23.41 -3.16
CA GLN A 47 -19.41 23.29 -2.79
C GLN A 47 -19.77 21.86 -2.42
N TYR A 48 -19.31 20.88 -3.20
CA TYR A 48 -19.49 19.47 -2.90
C TYR A 48 -18.84 19.10 -1.57
N ALA A 49 -17.61 19.55 -1.31
CA ALA A 49 -16.90 19.34 -0.05
C ALA A 49 -17.66 19.93 1.16
N LYS A 50 -18.28 21.12 1.02
CA LYS A 50 -19.12 21.72 2.06
C LYS A 50 -20.36 20.88 2.36
N ILE A 51 -21.03 20.38 1.32
CA ILE A 51 -22.17 19.49 1.47
C ILE A 51 -21.75 18.19 2.15
N LEU A 52 -20.67 17.59 1.68
CA LEU A 52 -20.12 16.36 2.27
C LEU A 52 -19.77 16.57 3.74
N ALA A 53 -19.08 17.67 4.09
CA ALA A 53 -18.69 18.01 5.45
C ALA A 53 -19.88 18.24 6.41
N SER A 54 -21.06 18.60 5.88
CA SER A 54 -22.28 18.74 6.69
C SER A 54 -22.95 17.40 7.05
N SER A 55 -22.50 16.29 6.46
CA SER A 55 -23.06 14.97 6.72
C SER A 55 -22.70 14.48 8.13
N THR A 56 -23.69 13.95 8.83
CA THR A 56 -23.55 13.31 10.14
C THR A 56 -22.93 11.90 10.05
N MET A 57 -22.81 11.35 8.85
CA MET A 57 -22.24 10.02 8.60
C MET A 57 -20.71 10.05 8.46
N LEU A 58 -20.08 11.21 8.44
CA LEU A 58 -18.63 11.32 8.32
C LEU A 58 -17.93 11.20 9.68
N PRO A 59 -16.73 10.60 9.70
CA PRO A 59 -15.85 10.67 10.87
C PRO A 59 -15.53 12.12 11.26
N ARG A 60 -15.23 12.35 12.55
CA ARG A 60 -15.02 13.68 13.12
C ARG A 60 -14.00 14.52 12.38
N GLN A 61 -12.94 13.93 11.82
CA GLN A 61 -11.89 14.63 11.09
C GLN A 61 -12.37 15.23 9.76
N TYR A 62 -13.50 14.77 9.23
CA TYR A 62 -14.12 15.28 8.00
C TYR A 62 -15.38 16.10 8.27
N SER A 63 -16.10 15.78 9.35
CA SER A 63 -17.32 16.48 9.74
C SER A 63 -17.01 17.94 10.07
N GLY A 64 -17.70 18.88 9.42
CA GLY A 64 -17.45 20.30 9.55
C GLY A 64 -16.13 20.81 8.95
N ASN A 65 -15.36 19.96 8.26
CA ASN A 65 -14.08 20.32 7.66
C ASN A 65 -14.08 20.13 6.13
N PRO A 66 -14.49 21.15 5.36
CA PRO A 66 -14.50 21.09 3.91
C PRO A 66 -13.11 20.86 3.29
N GLY A 67 -12.03 21.34 3.94
CA GLY A 67 -10.67 21.14 3.45
C GLY A 67 -10.29 19.66 3.41
N ASN A 68 -10.53 18.93 4.50
CA ASN A 68 -10.29 17.48 4.53
C ASN A 68 -11.20 16.74 3.55
N CYS A 69 -12.45 17.20 3.37
CA CYS A 69 -13.37 16.65 2.38
C CYS A 69 -12.86 16.87 0.95
N MET A 70 -12.26 18.02 0.63
CA MET A 70 -11.66 18.27 -0.68
C MET A 70 -10.51 17.28 -0.98
N ILE A 71 -9.66 17.02 0.00
CA ILE A 71 -8.58 16.03 -0.14
C ILE A 71 -9.17 14.64 -0.36
N ALA A 72 -10.20 14.27 0.39
CA ALA A 72 -10.87 12.99 0.20
C ALA A 72 -11.53 12.85 -1.19
N ILE A 73 -12.08 13.95 -1.75
CA ILE A 73 -12.65 13.98 -3.10
C ILE A 73 -11.54 13.76 -4.14
N ASP A 74 -10.42 14.49 -4.06
CA ASP A 74 -9.28 14.32 -4.98
C ASP A 74 -8.72 12.90 -4.93
N MET A 75 -8.52 12.35 -3.74
CA MET A 75 -8.06 10.97 -3.58
C MET A 75 -9.05 9.96 -4.16
N ALA A 76 -10.34 10.14 -3.93
CA ALA A 76 -11.39 9.28 -4.45
C ALA A 76 -11.40 9.25 -5.98
N GLU A 77 -11.26 10.40 -6.61
CA GLU A 77 -11.19 10.53 -8.07
C GLU A 77 -9.97 9.77 -8.63
N ARG A 78 -8.79 9.96 -8.03
CA ARG A 78 -7.56 9.26 -8.44
C ARG A 78 -7.63 7.74 -8.28
N MET A 79 -8.35 7.27 -7.27
CA MET A 79 -8.47 5.84 -6.94
C MET A 79 -9.68 5.17 -7.57
N GLY A 80 -10.57 5.92 -8.22
CA GLY A 80 -11.81 5.39 -8.79
C GLY A 80 -12.81 4.86 -7.74
N ILE A 81 -12.78 5.42 -6.53
CA ILE A 81 -13.71 5.08 -5.42
C ILE A 81 -14.50 6.31 -5.01
N THR A 82 -15.46 6.16 -4.10
CA THR A 82 -16.27 7.31 -3.67
C THR A 82 -15.57 8.13 -2.56
N PRO A 83 -15.79 9.46 -2.49
CA PRO A 83 -15.27 10.28 -1.38
C PRO A 83 -15.72 9.79 0.00
N PHE A 84 -16.90 9.22 0.09
CA PHE A 84 -17.40 8.61 1.31
C PHE A 84 -16.56 7.40 1.74
N GLN A 85 -16.20 6.52 0.77
CA GLN A 85 -15.32 5.37 1.07
C GLN A 85 -13.94 5.83 1.54
N VAL A 86 -13.38 6.88 0.94
CA VAL A 86 -12.11 7.46 1.42
C VAL A 86 -12.28 7.97 2.84
N ALA A 87 -13.27 8.82 3.11
CA ALA A 87 -13.48 9.42 4.41
C ALA A 87 -13.72 8.39 5.53
N GLN A 88 -14.39 7.28 5.22
CA GLN A 88 -14.63 6.20 6.19
C GLN A 88 -13.39 5.36 6.48
N ASN A 89 -12.42 5.32 5.59
CA ASN A 89 -11.31 4.39 5.63
C ASN A 89 -9.93 5.06 5.75
N LEU A 90 -9.86 6.37 5.67
CA LEU A 90 -8.64 7.16 5.81
C LEU A 90 -8.73 7.98 7.12
N ASP A 91 -7.93 7.61 8.10
CA ASP A 91 -7.81 8.34 9.34
C ASP A 91 -6.69 9.39 9.25
N ILE A 92 -6.76 10.43 10.08
CA ILE A 92 -5.73 11.47 10.18
C ILE A 92 -5.09 11.38 11.56
N ILE A 93 -3.83 10.95 11.60
CA ILE A 93 -3.07 10.77 12.84
C ILE A 93 -1.97 11.84 12.91
N GLN A 94 -2.09 12.77 13.83
CA GLN A 94 -1.15 13.90 13.97
C GLN A 94 -0.92 14.64 12.65
N GLY A 95 -1.98 14.86 11.88
CA GLY A 95 -1.91 15.54 10.59
C GLY A 95 -1.54 14.64 9.39
N ASN A 96 -1.16 13.39 9.64
CA ASN A 96 -0.79 12.45 8.58
C ASN A 96 -1.97 11.54 8.23
N PRO A 97 -2.34 11.45 6.94
CA PRO A 97 -3.37 10.52 6.50
C PRO A 97 -2.85 9.06 6.58
N ALA A 98 -3.69 8.15 7.04
CA ALA A 98 -3.35 6.74 7.20
C ALA A 98 -4.54 5.84 6.88
N TRP A 99 -4.34 4.82 6.06
CA TRP A 99 -5.37 3.86 5.72
C TRP A 99 -5.68 2.91 6.87
N LYS A 100 -6.95 2.59 7.08
CA LYS A 100 -7.31 1.42 7.90
C LYS A 100 -6.78 0.16 7.24
N SER A 101 -6.29 -0.80 8.02
CA SER A 101 -5.67 -2.03 7.50
C SER A 101 -6.59 -2.83 6.58
N THR A 102 -7.90 -2.86 6.90
CA THR A 102 -8.92 -3.50 6.05
C THR A 102 -9.07 -2.81 4.69
N ALA A 103 -9.02 -1.47 4.66
CA ALA A 103 -9.07 -0.72 3.42
C ALA A 103 -7.80 -0.93 2.58
N ALA A 104 -6.64 -0.99 3.23
CA ALA A 104 -5.38 -1.30 2.55
C ALA A 104 -5.46 -2.65 1.81
N ILE A 105 -5.99 -3.69 2.46
CA ILE A 105 -6.20 -5.01 1.83
C ILE A 105 -7.16 -4.90 0.64
N ALA A 106 -8.28 -4.19 0.80
CA ALA A 106 -9.23 -3.99 -0.29
C ALA A 106 -8.62 -3.27 -1.49
N LEU A 107 -7.81 -2.24 -1.25
CA LEU A 107 -7.10 -1.51 -2.30
C LEU A 107 -6.06 -2.38 -3.02
N ILE A 108 -5.34 -3.22 -2.30
CA ILE A 108 -4.39 -4.18 -2.88
C ILE A 108 -5.13 -5.17 -3.77
N ASN A 109 -6.23 -5.74 -3.28
CA ASN A 109 -7.02 -6.72 -4.03
C ASN A 109 -7.69 -6.11 -5.27
N ASN A 110 -7.99 -4.82 -5.25
CA ASN A 110 -8.60 -4.09 -6.37
C ASN A 110 -7.60 -3.43 -7.31
N CYS A 111 -6.30 -3.55 -7.08
CA CYS A 111 -5.29 -2.87 -7.92
C CYS A 111 -5.19 -3.42 -9.36
N GLY A 112 -5.85 -4.54 -9.66
CA GLY A 112 -5.91 -5.16 -10.97
C GLY A 112 -4.61 -5.81 -11.45
N ARG A 113 -3.56 -5.82 -10.62
CA ARG A 113 -2.27 -6.44 -10.95
C ARG A 113 -2.14 -7.86 -10.45
N PHE A 114 -2.75 -8.17 -9.31
CA PHE A 114 -2.66 -9.46 -8.65
C PHE A 114 -4.03 -10.12 -8.51
N GLU A 115 -4.05 -11.45 -8.45
CA GLU A 115 -5.18 -12.15 -7.85
C GLU A 115 -5.31 -11.71 -6.38
N PRO A 116 -6.46 -11.89 -5.74
CA PRO A 116 -6.63 -11.54 -4.32
C PRO A 116 -5.52 -12.12 -3.46
N LEU A 117 -5.13 -11.36 -2.43
CA LEU A 117 -4.13 -11.80 -1.46
C LEU A 117 -4.57 -13.10 -0.80
N ASP A 118 -3.61 -14.01 -0.66
CA ASP A 118 -3.70 -15.21 0.16
C ASP A 118 -2.56 -15.23 1.18
N TYR A 119 -2.65 -16.10 2.18
CA TYR A 119 -1.78 -16.08 3.34
C TYR A 119 -1.22 -17.46 3.64
N CYS A 120 0.04 -17.51 4.05
CA CYS A 120 0.67 -18.71 4.55
C CYS A 120 1.15 -18.43 5.97
N PHE A 121 0.57 -19.13 6.95
CA PHE A 121 0.91 -18.97 8.36
C PHE A 121 1.34 -20.32 8.94
N GLU A 122 2.38 -20.26 9.76
CA GLU A 122 2.86 -21.36 10.60
C GLU A 122 2.76 -20.90 12.05
N HIS A 123 2.16 -21.68 12.91
CA HIS A 123 1.98 -21.35 14.32
C HIS A 123 1.81 -22.60 15.18
N ASN A 124 2.13 -22.49 16.47
CA ASN A 124 1.75 -23.49 17.47
C ASN A 124 0.31 -23.32 17.94
N GLU A 125 -0.23 -24.26 18.71
CA GLU A 125 -1.63 -24.30 19.09
C GLU A 125 -2.12 -23.01 19.80
N ASP A 126 -1.27 -22.42 20.62
CA ASP A 126 -1.59 -21.25 21.47
C ASP A 126 -1.11 -19.92 20.88
N TRP A 127 -0.59 -19.90 19.65
CA TRP A 127 -0.08 -18.71 18.96
C TRP A 127 1.02 -17.96 19.72
N THR A 128 1.76 -18.64 20.59
CA THR A 128 2.93 -18.04 21.24
C THR A 128 4.13 -17.97 20.32
N GLU A 129 4.21 -18.87 19.35
CA GLU A 129 5.16 -18.86 18.25
C GLU A 129 4.41 -18.90 16.93
N PHE A 130 4.78 -18.01 16.04
CA PHE A 130 4.16 -17.91 14.72
C PHE A 130 5.09 -17.25 13.71
N SER A 131 4.86 -17.55 12.45
CA SER A 131 5.42 -16.83 11.31
C SER A 131 4.45 -16.83 10.15
N GLY A 132 4.56 -15.86 9.25
CA GLY A 132 3.73 -15.86 8.07
C GLY A 132 4.04 -14.75 7.08
N TYR A 133 3.46 -14.87 5.90
CA TYR A 133 3.53 -13.89 4.83
C TYR A 133 2.26 -13.89 4.00
N ALA A 134 1.96 -12.75 3.40
CA ALA A 134 0.96 -12.63 2.33
C ALA A 134 1.61 -12.94 0.99
N PHE A 135 0.84 -13.56 0.09
CA PHE A 135 1.27 -13.79 -1.29
C PHE A 135 0.11 -13.59 -2.25
N ALA A 136 0.43 -13.36 -3.51
CA ALA A 136 -0.56 -13.30 -4.58
C ALA A 136 0.10 -13.69 -5.91
N LYS A 137 -0.72 -14.09 -6.87
CA LYS A 137 -0.27 -14.37 -8.23
C LYS A 137 -0.39 -13.11 -9.08
N ASP A 138 0.70 -12.71 -9.70
CA ASP A 138 0.70 -11.62 -10.69
C ASP A 138 -0.07 -12.08 -11.94
N ILE A 139 -1.12 -11.35 -12.28
CA ILE A 139 -2.07 -11.74 -13.36
C ILE A 139 -1.38 -11.79 -14.72
N LYS A 140 -0.42 -10.86 -14.97
CA LYS A 140 0.24 -10.77 -16.28
C LYS A 140 1.31 -11.84 -16.47
N SER A 141 2.13 -12.07 -15.46
CA SER A 141 3.27 -13.00 -15.55
C SER A 141 2.95 -14.40 -15.06
N GLY A 142 1.84 -14.61 -14.34
CA GLY A 142 1.51 -15.86 -13.67
C GLY A 142 2.41 -16.23 -12.49
N LYS A 143 3.35 -15.34 -12.13
CA LYS A 143 4.32 -15.58 -11.07
C LYS A 143 3.71 -15.37 -9.69
N ILE A 144 4.03 -16.28 -8.75
CA ILE A 144 3.70 -16.10 -7.34
C ILE A 144 4.66 -15.07 -6.71
N CYS A 145 4.10 -13.98 -6.22
CA CYS A 145 4.80 -12.94 -5.48
C CYS A 145 4.60 -13.16 -3.98
N LYS A 146 5.70 -13.25 -3.22
CA LYS A 146 5.66 -13.45 -1.77
C LYS A 146 6.13 -12.20 -1.05
N GLY A 147 5.31 -11.73 -0.10
CA GLY A 147 5.65 -10.63 0.81
C GLY A 147 6.79 -10.98 1.77
N SER A 148 7.14 -10.04 2.62
CA SER A 148 8.11 -10.29 3.69
C SER A 148 7.47 -11.12 4.80
N ILE A 149 8.27 -11.98 5.43
CA ILE A 149 7.83 -12.78 6.57
C ILE A 149 7.72 -11.86 7.80
N VAL A 150 6.64 -12.04 8.54
CA VAL A 150 6.42 -11.46 9.87
C VAL A 150 6.37 -12.62 10.86
N ASP A 151 7.23 -12.60 11.86
CA ASP A 151 7.29 -13.62 12.89
C ASP A 151 7.17 -13.03 14.30
N LYS A 152 7.04 -13.90 15.28
CA LYS A 152 6.95 -13.52 16.69
C LYS A 152 8.16 -12.71 17.13
N LYS A 153 9.36 -13.09 16.70
CA LYS A 153 10.60 -12.38 17.04
C LYS A 153 10.55 -10.94 16.55
N MET A 154 10.16 -10.73 15.30
CA MET A 154 9.98 -9.38 14.75
C MET A 154 8.96 -8.57 15.57
N CYS A 155 7.83 -9.17 15.97
CA CYS A 155 6.81 -8.49 16.76
C CYS A 155 7.33 -8.02 18.12
N VAL A 156 8.24 -8.80 18.74
CA VAL A 156 8.89 -8.42 20.01
C VAL A 156 9.95 -7.35 19.77
N ASP A 157 10.84 -7.55 18.81
CA ASP A 157 11.96 -6.64 18.51
C ASP A 157 11.44 -5.24 18.11
N MET A 158 10.31 -5.17 17.39
CA MET A 158 9.64 -3.92 16.99
C MET A 158 8.73 -3.34 18.07
N GLY A 159 8.63 -3.98 19.24
CA GLY A 159 7.80 -3.54 20.35
C GLY A 159 6.29 -3.67 20.11
N TRP A 160 5.85 -4.36 19.05
CA TRP A 160 4.41 -4.51 18.76
C TRP A 160 3.71 -5.45 19.72
N TRP A 161 4.43 -6.45 20.21
CA TRP A 161 3.87 -7.50 21.07
C TRP A 161 3.41 -6.98 22.43
N ASP A 162 4.25 -6.18 23.07
CA ASP A 162 4.06 -5.73 24.46
C ASP A 162 3.53 -4.30 24.58
N LYS A 163 3.27 -3.61 23.47
CA LYS A 163 2.76 -2.24 23.51
C LYS A 163 1.37 -2.19 24.19
N ASN A 164 1.11 -1.10 24.90
CA ASN A 164 -0.19 -0.87 25.52
C ASN A 164 -1.30 -0.85 24.46
N GLY A 165 -2.39 -1.59 24.68
CA GLY A 165 -3.49 -1.74 23.73
C GLY A 165 -3.17 -2.60 22.51
N SER A 166 -2.08 -3.38 22.54
CA SER A 166 -1.73 -4.33 21.47
C SER A 166 -2.80 -5.41 21.29
N PHE A 167 -3.16 -5.65 20.03
CA PHE A 167 -4.03 -6.78 19.66
C PHE A 167 -3.25 -8.04 19.30
N TRP A 168 -1.90 -7.99 19.20
CA TRP A 168 -1.07 -9.13 18.84
C TRP A 168 -1.23 -10.34 19.76
N LYS A 169 -1.42 -10.09 21.07
CA LYS A 169 -1.67 -11.17 22.04
C LYS A 169 -3.10 -11.71 22.02
N LYS A 170 -4.05 -10.94 21.50
CA LYS A 170 -5.48 -11.28 21.54
C LYS A 170 -5.96 -11.90 20.25
N MET A 171 -5.42 -11.48 19.12
CA MET A 171 -5.80 -11.89 17.76
C MET A 171 -4.58 -11.87 16.83
N PRO A 172 -3.59 -12.74 17.10
CA PRO A 172 -2.33 -12.76 16.36
C PRO A 172 -2.53 -13.04 14.87
N GLU A 173 -3.42 -13.97 14.52
CA GLU A 173 -3.76 -14.27 13.13
C GLU A 173 -4.23 -13.03 12.37
N GLN A 174 -5.19 -12.29 12.93
CA GLN A 174 -5.71 -11.08 12.29
C GLN A 174 -4.63 -10.00 12.14
N MET A 175 -3.74 -9.88 13.13
CA MET A 175 -2.62 -8.94 13.06
C MET A 175 -1.59 -9.35 12.03
N LEU A 176 -1.35 -10.66 11.85
CA LEU A 176 -0.54 -11.19 10.75
C LEU A 176 -1.15 -10.82 9.39
N VAL A 177 -2.45 -11.06 9.20
CA VAL A 177 -3.16 -10.66 7.97
C VAL A 177 -2.90 -9.19 7.66
N TYR A 178 -3.09 -8.30 8.61
CA TYR A 178 -2.89 -6.86 8.41
C TYR A 178 -1.45 -6.51 8.07
N ARG A 179 -0.49 -6.98 8.85
CA ARG A 179 0.91 -6.60 8.70
C ARG A 179 1.56 -7.19 7.45
N THR A 180 1.30 -8.46 7.15
CA THR A 180 1.85 -9.13 5.97
C THR A 180 1.28 -8.58 4.67
N SER A 181 -0.01 -8.18 4.64
CA SER A 181 -0.63 -7.51 3.49
C SER A 181 0.06 -6.19 3.17
N VAL A 182 0.32 -5.38 4.19
CA VAL A 182 0.99 -4.09 4.01
C VAL A 182 2.44 -4.29 3.53
N PHE A 183 3.16 -5.27 4.08
CA PHE A 183 4.51 -5.61 3.63
C PHE A 183 4.53 -6.12 2.18
N PHE A 184 3.50 -6.88 1.78
CA PHE A 184 3.31 -7.25 0.38
C PHE A 184 3.15 -6.01 -0.50
N ALA A 185 2.26 -5.09 -0.12
CA ALA A 185 2.01 -3.88 -0.90
C ALA A 185 3.26 -3.00 -1.02
N ARG A 186 4.00 -2.78 0.07
CA ARG A 186 5.25 -2.01 0.06
C ARG A 186 6.27 -2.56 -0.92
N LYS A 187 6.29 -3.88 -1.11
CA LYS A 187 7.24 -4.55 -1.99
C LYS A 187 6.81 -4.58 -3.45
N TYR A 188 5.52 -4.75 -3.73
CA TYR A 188 5.04 -5.09 -5.06
C TYR A 188 4.07 -4.10 -5.69
N CYS A 189 3.30 -3.36 -4.91
CA CYS A 189 2.30 -2.39 -5.38
C CYS A 189 2.12 -1.19 -4.43
N PRO A 190 3.20 -0.45 -4.13
CA PRO A 190 3.10 0.72 -3.23
C PRO A 190 2.12 1.79 -3.75
N GLU A 191 1.91 1.84 -5.06
CA GLU A 191 0.93 2.69 -5.74
C GLU A 191 -0.50 2.41 -5.30
N ALA A 192 -0.85 1.17 -4.96
CA ALA A 192 -2.20 0.82 -4.50
C ALA A 192 -2.59 1.56 -3.21
N LEU A 193 -1.63 1.88 -2.38
CA LEU A 193 -1.81 2.64 -1.15
C LEU A 193 -1.44 4.13 -1.30
N MET A 194 -1.12 4.59 -2.52
CA MET A 194 -0.65 5.95 -2.80
C MET A 194 0.56 6.36 -1.92
N GLY A 195 1.40 5.40 -1.51
CA GLY A 195 2.53 5.63 -0.61
C GLY A 195 2.16 5.93 0.85
N LEU A 196 0.87 5.98 1.20
CA LEU A 196 0.42 6.26 2.56
C LEU A 196 0.65 5.07 3.50
N TYR A 197 0.83 5.37 4.78
CA TYR A 197 0.91 4.37 5.84
C TYR A 197 -0.48 3.85 6.23
N THR A 198 -0.50 2.69 6.87
CA THR A 198 -1.70 2.27 7.59
C THR A 198 -1.73 2.91 8.98
N VAL A 199 -2.92 2.90 9.60
CA VAL A 199 -3.13 3.42 10.96
C VAL A 199 -2.17 2.77 11.97
N ASP A 200 -1.94 1.47 11.83
CA ASP A 200 -1.04 0.74 12.72
C ASP A 200 0.42 1.13 12.50
N GLU A 201 0.86 1.26 11.24
CA GLU A 201 2.21 1.75 10.92
C GLU A 201 2.41 3.19 11.42
N GLN A 202 1.43 4.07 11.20
CA GLN A 202 1.54 5.47 11.61
C GLN A 202 1.62 5.59 13.14
N LYS A 203 0.87 4.79 13.88
CA LYS A 203 0.97 4.70 15.34
C LYS A 203 2.32 4.16 15.80
N ASP A 204 2.89 3.18 15.10
CA ASP A 204 4.22 2.64 15.41
C ASP A 204 5.30 3.73 15.24
N ILE A 205 5.21 4.56 14.19
CA ILE A 205 6.14 5.65 13.91
C ILE A 205 6.01 6.78 14.93
N THR A 206 4.79 7.16 15.28
CA THR A 206 4.53 8.32 16.14
C THR A 206 4.59 8.01 17.64
N GLY A 207 4.65 6.72 18.02
CA GLY A 207 4.57 6.30 19.42
C GLY A 207 3.21 6.57 20.07
N ASN A 208 2.20 6.95 19.28
CA ASN A 208 0.90 7.42 19.78
C ASN A 208 -0.13 6.27 19.79
N TYR A 209 -0.17 5.52 20.87
CA TYR A 209 -1.04 4.35 21.03
C TYR A 209 -2.34 4.63 21.81
N GLY A 210 -2.71 5.86 22.08
CA GLY A 210 -3.87 6.18 22.89
C GLY A 210 -4.19 7.66 23.08
N GLY A 211 -3.86 8.53 22.12
CA GLY A 211 -4.17 9.96 22.21
C GLY A 211 -5.31 10.38 21.26
N GLU A 212 -6.28 11.12 21.79
CA GLU A 212 -7.27 11.81 20.97
C GLU A 212 -6.56 12.78 20.01
N THR A 213 -6.97 12.77 18.76
CA THR A 213 -6.52 13.75 17.76
C THR A 213 -6.90 15.16 18.25
N LYS A 214 -5.93 15.96 18.67
CA LYS A 214 -6.20 17.37 18.96
C LYS A 214 -6.57 18.07 17.66
N ILE A 215 -7.82 18.46 17.54
CA ILE A 215 -8.30 19.32 16.46
C ILE A 215 -7.71 20.70 16.69
N ILE A 216 -6.75 21.11 15.87
CA ILE A 216 -6.29 22.50 15.84
C ILE A 216 -7.39 23.29 15.15
N LYS A 217 -8.19 24.03 15.92
CA LYS A 217 -9.08 25.04 15.37
C LYS A 217 -8.20 26.19 14.90
N MET A 218 -8.18 26.45 13.62
CA MET A 218 -7.66 27.72 13.09
C MET A 218 -8.73 28.79 13.47
N GLU A 219 -8.34 29.71 14.35
CA GLU A 219 -9.10 30.92 14.62
C GLU A 219 -9.05 31.80 13.36
N GLU A 220 -10.18 32.38 13.01
CA GLU A 220 -10.40 33.27 11.85
C GLU A 220 -9.66 34.61 12.01
#